data_9f5ead2924349fb7329d0ed096f48582
#
_entry.id   9f5ead2924349fb7329d0ed096f48582
#
_cell.length_a   1.000
_cell.length_b   1.000
_cell.length_c   1.000
_cell.angle_alpha   90.00
_cell.angle_beta   90.00
_cell.angle_gamma   90.00
#
_symmetry.space_group_name_H-M   'P 1'
#
loop_
_entity.id
_entity.type
_entity.pdbx_description
1 polymer ?
#
loop_
_entity_poly.entity_id
_entity_poly.type
_entity_poly.pdbx_seq_one_letter_code
_entity_poly.pdbx_strand_id
1 'polypeptide(L)'
;MLTLELHKNKSTPLYMQIYSYIKSEVLARRLKAGTKLPSKRALAAQLGISTITIEGAYGQLMAEGYIYAKAKSGYYISPLESIQQADDSAADFFQHNTLGDAQLFSGPEKISYESGYTDNMPGASGTVNMAGLSNSPSTSGIFVPSSLQSTNTALSHASSEISSRPSITSTSMPSSSTISSKGRMSHESTAQTSCATIDLSSNNILPESFPFSIWTKLMRHTMSENQALLLTKSPTAGIYSLRCAIAEHLLRFRGMHIQPEQIIIGAGTEYLYELIIKLIGRDKIYCVEDPGYHKLQRIYTDNGACCFSLPIDQQGMSVTALNAVRCDVIHISPSHHFPTGIITPVSRRYELLGWATSGQRYIIEDDYDTEFRLVGKPIPSLFSMDMSSKVIYMNTFSKSLTSTIRISYMVLPMPLMEEFNRRLGYLSCTVSTFEQYTLAEFINQGYFERHINRMRNNYKKLRQLLLKELLTHPEHDKIQILQQASGLYFLLKINTTLSDRDLRSRLQQNGVHLQSLQHYYQNRQAAPEHTFVVNYSSLTEKDIPRAVAALFDSLAM
;
A
#
# COMPACT_ATOMS: atom_id res chain seq x y z
N MET A 1 -26.73 25.23 -17.46
CA MET A 1 -25.95 24.90 -18.65
C MET A 1 -24.49 24.90 -18.20
N LEU A 2 -23.70 23.84 -18.47
CA LEU A 2 -22.29 23.80 -18.06
C LEU A 2 -21.52 24.79 -18.94
N THR A 3 -21.05 25.89 -18.37
CA THR A 3 -20.23 26.90 -19.05
C THR A 3 -18.76 26.59 -18.76
N LEU A 4 -18.16 25.75 -19.57
CA LEU A 4 -16.76 25.35 -19.43
C LEU A 4 -15.95 25.90 -20.60
N GLU A 5 -14.96 26.73 -20.30
CA GLU A 5 -13.94 27.13 -21.27
C GLU A 5 -12.76 26.15 -21.23
N LEU A 6 -12.51 25.49 -22.35
CA LEU A 6 -11.43 24.54 -22.51
C LEU A 6 -10.19 25.20 -23.10
N HIS A 7 -9.06 25.09 -22.45
CA HIS A 7 -7.77 25.61 -22.92
C HIS A 7 -6.95 24.50 -23.59
N LYS A 8 -6.91 24.47 -24.92
CA LYS A 8 -6.16 23.46 -25.68
C LYS A 8 -4.63 23.57 -25.53
N ASN A 9 -4.11 24.71 -25.11
CA ASN A 9 -2.68 24.99 -25.00
C ASN A 9 -2.10 24.85 -23.57
N LYS A 10 -2.88 24.38 -22.58
CA LYS A 10 -2.38 24.11 -21.23
C LYS A 10 -1.78 22.70 -21.14
N SER A 11 -0.82 22.51 -20.26
CA SER A 11 -0.22 21.20 -19.92
C SER A 11 -1.23 20.18 -19.39
N THR A 12 -2.41 20.63 -18.95
CA THR A 12 -3.48 19.77 -18.41
C THR A 12 -4.35 19.21 -19.53
N PRO A 13 -4.46 17.87 -19.65
CA PRO A 13 -5.30 17.21 -20.66
C PRO A 13 -6.77 17.67 -20.60
N LEU A 14 -7.45 17.74 -21.74
CA LEU A 14 -8.84 18.24 -21.84
C LEU A 14 -9.82 17.47 -20.94
N TYR A 15 -9.69 16.13 -20.84
CA TYR A 15 -10.56 15.34 -19.97
C TYR A 15 -10.40 15.71 -18.48
N MET A 16 -9.18 16.11 -18.08
CA MET A 16 -8.92 16.57 -16.71
C MET A 16 -9.52 17.94 -16.41
N GLN A 17 -9.52 18.84 -17.39
CA GLN A 17 -10.17 20.14 -17.24
C GLN A 17 -11.67 19.97 -17.03
N ILE A 18 -12.31 19.07 -17.78
CA ILE A 18 -13.74 18.76 -17.64
C ILE A 18 -14.04 18.10 -16.29
N TYR A 19 -13.20 17.10 -15.92
CA TYR A 19 -13.31 16.43 -14.63
C TYR A 19 -13.20 17.42 -13.48
N SER A 20 -12.15 18.24 -13.45
CA SER A 20 -11.90 19.21 -12.37
C SER A 20 -13.01 20.25 -12.28
N TYR A 21 -13.51 20.73 -13.41
CA TYR A 21 -14.63 21.68 -13.45
C TYR A 21 -15.89 21.06 -12.86
N ILE A 22 -16.33 19.89 -13.32
CA ILE A 22 -17.56 19.26 -12.80
C ILE A 22 -17.39 18.94 -11.31
N LYS A 23 -16.22 18.44 -10.90
CA LYS A 23 -15.91 18.17 -9.50
C LYS A 23 -16.02 19.43 -8.65
N SER A 24 -15.43 20.55 -9.05
CA SER A 24 -15.50 21.81 -8.33
C SER A 24 -16.94 22.35 -8.23
N GLU A 25 -17.73 22.21 -9.30
CA GLU A 25 -19.15 22.61 -9.31
C GLU A 25 -20.01 21.76 -8.35
N VAL A 26 -19.70 20.46 -8.24
CA VAL A 26 -20.37 19.54 -7.29
C VAL A 26 -19.98 19.89 -5.85
N LEU A 27 -18.70 20.06 -5.56
CA LEU A 27 -18.19 20.41 -4.24
C LEU A 27 -18.68 21.78 -3.77
N ALA A 28 -18.73 22.76 -4.68
CA ALA A 28 -19.31 24.10 -4.42
C ALA A 28 -20.85 24.10 -4.38
N ARG A 29 -21.51 22.93 -4.45
CA ARG A 29 -22.98 22.76 -4.46
C ARG A 29 -23.72 23.54 -5.57
N ARG A 30 -23.00 24.02 -6.58
CA ARG A 30 -23.62 24.66 -7.76
C ARG A 30 -24.30 23.63 -8.66
N LEU A 31 -23.80 22.39 -8.70
CA LEU A 31 -24.49 21.23 -9.25
C LEU A 31 -25.12 20.41 -8.12
N LYS A 32 -26.44 20.47 -8.00
CA LYS A 32 -27.20 19.79 -6.93
C LYS A 32 -27.27 18.27 -7.18
N ALA A 33 -27.34 17.47 -6.11
CA ALA A 33 -27.61 16.04 -6.18
C ALA A 33 -28.85 15.73 -7.03
N GLY A 34 -28.77 14.65 -7.82
CA GLY A 34 -29.85 14.27 -8.74
C GLY A 34 -29.91 15.10 -10.03
N THR A 35 -29.10 16.16 -10.18
CA THR A 35 -29.02 16.92 -11.43
C THR A 35 -28.53 16.03 -12.57
N LYS A 36 -29.27 16.02 -13.67
CA LYS A 36 -28.90 15.26 -14.87
C LYS A 36 -27.80 15.98 -15.64
N LEU A 37 -26.71 15.30 -15.91
CA LEU A 37 -25.64 15.78 -16.78
C LEU A 37 -25.97 15.53 -18.27
N PRO A 38 -25.40 16.33 -19.20
CA PRO A 38 -25.50 16.06 -20.64
C PRO A 38 -25.00 14.65 -20.98
N SER A 39 -25.51 14.03 -22.02
CA SER A 39 -24.95 12.77 -22.51
C SER A 39 -23.53 12.98 -23.01
N LYS A 40 -22.71 11.94 -23.04
CA LYS A 40 -21.32 12.01 -23.54
C LYS A 40 -21.25 12.63 -24.93
N ARG A 41 -22.19 12.27 -25.83
CA ARG A 41 -22.27 12.81 -27.20
C ARG A 41 -22.71 14.28 -27.20
N ALA A 42 -23.70 14.64 -26.38
CA ALA A 42 -24.18 16.00 -26.31
C ALA A 42 -23.11 16.97 -25.77
N LEU A 43 -22.39 16.58 -24.70
CA LEU A 43 -21.34 17.41 -24.13
C LEU A 43 -20.12 17.49 -25.06
N ALA A 44 -19.78 16.41 -25.76
CA ALA A 44 -18.72 16.40 -26.77
C ALA A 44 -19.02 17.36 -27.92
N ALA A 45 -20.25 17.35 -28.44
CA ALA A 45 -20.70 18.26 -29.49
C ALA A 45 -20.71 19.73 -28.98
N GLN A 46 -21.19 19.98 -27.78
CA GLN A 46 -21.21 21.32 -27.16
C GLN A 46 -19.81 21.92 -27.01
N LEU A 47 -18.82 21.10 -26.63
CA LEU A 47 -17.45 21.55 -26.35
C LEU A 47 -16.50 21.43 -27.57
N GLY A 48 -16.97 20.90 -28.69
CA GLY A 48 -16.16 20.70 -29.88
C GLY A 48 -14.97 19.74 -29.74
N ILE A 49 -15.16 18.65 -28.95
CA ILE A 49 -14.12 17.68 -28.63
C ILE A 49 -14.60 16.23 -28.83
N SER A 50 -13.67 15.26 -28.70
CA SER A 50 -14.03 13.86 -28.91
C SER A 50 -14.89 13.29 -27.76
N THR A 51 -15.79 12.37 -28.09
CA THR A 51 -16.60 11.64 -27.09
C THR A 51 -15.74 10.82 -26.12
N ILE A 52 -14.57 10.34 -26.58
CA ILE A 52 -13.59 9.61 -25.75
C ILE A 52 -13.06 10.52 -24.63
N THR A 53 -12.84 11.80 -24.90
CA THR A 53 -12.41 12.78 -23.89
C THR A 53 -13.46 12.96 -22.79
N ILE A 54 -14.74 13.06 -23.16
CA ILE A 54 -15.84 13.11 -22.18
C ILE A 54 -15.98 11.80 -21.43
N GLU A 55 -15.81 10.69 -22.13
CA GLU A 55 -15.87 9.36 -21.52
C GLU A 55 -14.80 9.18 -20.44
N GLY A 56 -13.58 9.65 -20.67
CA GLY A 56 -12.50 9.68 -19.68
C GLY A 56 -12.88 10.51 -18.45
N ALA A 57 -13.42 11.72 -18.65
CA ALA A 57 -13.86 12.59 -17.54
C ALA A 57 -15.04 11.98 -16.75
N TYR A 58 -16.08 11.50 -17.42
CA TYR A 58 -17.22 10.88 -16.78
C TYR A 58 -16.86 9.54 -16.11
N GLY A 59 -15.96 8.76 -16.72
CA GLY A 59 -15.43 7.54 -16.12
C GLY A 59 -14.74 7.81 -14.78
N GLN A 60 -13.93 8.88 -14.74
CA GLN A 60 -13.25 9.29 -13.52
C GLN A 60 -14.23 9.79 -12.45
N LEU A 61 -15.18 10.66 -12.84
CA LEU A 61 -16.22 11.14 -11.92
C LEU A 61 -17.11 10.02 -11.37
N MET A 62 -17.45 9.01 -12.18
CA MET A 62 -18.17 7.82 -11.71
C MET A 62 -17.34 6.97 -10.77
N ALA A 63 -16.07 6.75 -11.11
CA ALA A 63 -15.17 5.96 -10.27
C ALA A 63 -14.94 6.60 -8.89
N GLU A 64 -14.99 7.93 -8.82
CA GLU A 64 -14.89 8.68 -7.56
C GLU A 64 -16.26 8.89 -6.89
N GLY A 65 -17.36 8.47 -7.53
CA GLY A 65 -18.70 8.57 -6.96
C GLY A 65 -19.34 9.96 -7.01
N TYR A 66 -18.76 10.93 -7.71
CA TYR A 66 -19.37 12.24 -7.91
C TYR A 66 -20.60 12.20 -8.81
N ILE A 67 -20.63 11.24 -9.73
CA ILE A 67 -21.77 11.00 -10.61
C ILE A 67 -22.09 9.50 -10.68
N TYR A 68 -23.34 9.18 -10.99
CA TYR A 68 -23.78 7.81 -11.24
C TYR A 68 -24.54 7.70 -12.56
N ALA A 69 -24.51 6.52 -13.16
CA ALA A 69 -25.23 6.22 -14.38
C ALA A 69 -26.56 5.53 -14.05
N LYS A 70 -27.66 6.02 -14.62
CA LYS A 70 -28.97 5.35 -14.59
C LYS A 70 -29.23 4.74 -15.94
N ALA A 71 -29.45 3.41 -15.99
CA ALA A 71 -29.64 2.67 -17.25
C ALA A 71 -30.73 3.31 -18.12
N LYS A 72 -30.43 3.46 -19.41
CA LYS A 72 -31.29 4.12 -20.42
C LYS A 72 -31.68 5.58 -20.14
N SER A 73 -31.19 6.19 -19.05
CA SER A 73 -31.58 7.55 -18.62
C SER A 73 -30.42 8.56 -18.67
N GLY A 74 -29.18 8.15 -18.42
CA GLY A 74 -27.98 9.00 -18.50
C GLY A 74 -27.20 9.11 -17.21
N TYR A 75 -26.48 10.23 -17.03
CA TYR A 75 -25.58 10.49 -15.90
C TYR A 75 -26.18 11.54 -14.98
N TYR A 76 -26.02 11.34 -13.67
CA TYR A 76 -26.60 12.18 -12.62
C TYR A 76 -25.57 12.47 -11.55
N ILE A 77 -25.66 13.63 -10.89
CA ILE A 77 -24.84 13.99 -9.74
C ILE A 77 -25.25 13.13 -8.54
N SER A 78 -24.26 12.53 -7.86
CA SER A 78 -24.49 11.74 -6.65
C SER A 78 -24.91 12.61 -5.46
N PRO A 79 -25.74 12.10 -4.52
CA PRO A 79 -25.98 12.77 -3.25
C PRO A 79 -24.71 12.72 -2.39
N LEU A 80 -24.23 13.88 -1.93
CA LEU A 80 -23.11 14.02 -1.00
C LEU A 80 -23.70 14.46 0.36
N GLU A 81 -24.43 13.57 1.03
CA GLU A 81 -25.28 13.93 2.18
C GLU A 81 -24.54 14.26 3.49
N SER A 82 -23.23 14.00 3.57
CA SER A 82 -22.49 14.10 4.84
C SER A 82 -21.64 15.35 5.05
N ILE A 83 -21.79 16.38 4.22
CA ILE A 83 -21.02 17.64 4.40
C ILE A 83 -21.69 18.61 5.40
N GLN A 84 -22.84 18.27 5.97
CA GLN A 84 -23.67 19.23 6.73
C GLN A 84 -23.17 19.58 8.14
N GLN A 85 -22.09 19.01 8.67
CA GLN A 85 -21.61 19.32 10.03
C GLN A 85 -20.16 19.79 10.15
N ALA A 86 -19.45 20.01 9.06
CA ALA A 86 -18.03 20.38 9.15
C ALA A 86 -17.64 21.73 8.54
N ASP A 87 -18.54 22.51 7.93
CA ASP A 87 -18.04 23.66 7.18
C ASP A 87 -18.96 24.87 7.00
N ASP A 88 -19.01 25.71 8.03
CA ASP A 88 -19.05 27.16 7.79
C ASP A 88 -17.63 27.77 7.70
N SER A 89 -16.56 27.04 8.12
CA SER A 89 -15.17 27.53 8.10
C SER A 89 -14.39 27.16 6.83
N ALA A 90 -14.73 26.08 6.12
CA ALA A 90 -14.02 25.69 4.89
C ALA A 90 -14.52 26.44 3.65
N ALA A 91 -15.75 26.94 3.65
CA ALA A 91 -16.26 27.78 2.57
C ALA A 91 -15.52 29.11 2.47
N ASP A 92 -15.12 29.70 3.60
CA ASP A 92 -14.32 30.93 3.65
C ASP A 92 -12.86 30.70 3.20
N PHE A 93 -12.29 29.54 3.49
CA PHE A 93 -10.93 29.20 3.06
C PHE A 93 -10.81 29.02 1.53
N PHE A 94 -11.85 28.45 0.89
CA PHE A 94 -11.87 28.31 -0.57
C PHE A 94 -12.20 29.60 -1.31
N GLN A 95 -12.94 30.56 -0.70
CA GLN A 95 -13.19 31.86 -1.31
C GLN A 95 -11.97 32.80 -1.24
N HIS A 96 -11.10 32.68 -0.23
CA HIS A 96 -9.92 33.53 -0.10
C HIS A 96 -8.71 33.03 -0.90
N ASN A 97 -8.58 31.72 -1.18
CA ASN A 97 -7.47 31.18 -1.96
C ASN A 97 -7.68 31.13 -3.49
N THR A 98 -8.89 31.38 -3.99
CA THR A 98 -9.14 31.46 -5.45
C THR A 98 -8.96 32.86 -6.04
N LEU A 99 -8.76 33.88 -5.21
CA LEU A 99 -8.55 35.28 -5.66
C LEU A 99 -7.08 35.76 -5.52
N GLY A 100 -6.16 34.92 -4.98
CA GLY A 100 -4.76 35.28 -4.73
C GLY A 100 -3.75 34.85 -5.80
N ASP A 101 -4.03 33.88 -6.64
CA ASP A 101 -3.02 33.24 -7.50
C ASP A 101 -3.05 33.66 -8.99
N ALA A 102 -3.69 34.76 -9.33
CA ALA A 102 -3.74 35.23 -10.73
C ALA A 102 -2.61 36.20 -11.11
N GLN A 103 -1.64 36.52 -10.23
CA GLN A 103 -0.63 37.54 -10.54
C GLN A 103 0.84 37.17 -10.27
N LEU A 104 1.22 35.90 -10.08
CA LEU A 104 2.63 35.55 -9.83
C LEU A 104 3.15 34.37 -10.67
N PHE A 105 2.97 34.41 -11.99
CA PHE A 105 3.78 33.61 -12.91
C PHE A 105 4.00 34.34 -14.23
N SER A 106 4.92 35.32 -14.19
CA SER A 106 5.58 35.84 -15.37
C SER A 106 7.08 35.66 -15.22
N GLY A 107 7.65 34.77 -16.08
CA GLY A 107 9.06 34.74 -16.43
C GLY A 107 9.93 33.65 -15.77
N PRO A 108 10.75 32.95 -16.57
CA PRO A 108 11.71 31.99 -16.05
C PRO A 108 13.01 32.70 -15.68
N GLU A 109 13.31 32.90 -14.42
CA GLU A 109 14.68 33.24 -14.00
C GLU A 109 15.48 31.95 -13.81
N LYS A 110 16.58 31.90 -14.55
CA LYS A 110 17.64 30.92 -14.44
C LYS A 110 18.37 31.17 -13.11
N ILE A 111 18.24 30.28 -12.15
CA ILE A 111 19.12 30.26 -10.99
C ILE A 111 20.33 29.39 -11.35
N SER A 112 21.44 30.05 -11.60
CA SER A 112 22.78 29.46 -11.68
C SER A 112 23.29 29.18 -10.26
N TYR A 113 23.58 27.90 -9.99
CA TYR A 113 24.33 27.53 -8.80
C TYR A 113 25.80 27.83 -9.00
N GLU A 114 26.31 28.88 -8.35
CA GLU A 114 27.74 29.06 -8.14
C GLU A 114 28.18 28.21 -6.94
N SER A 115 29.13 27.33 -7.22
CA SER A 115 29.89 26.56 -6.24
C SER A 115 30.90 27.47 -5.56
N GLY A 116 30.62 27.86 -4.34
CA GLY A 116 31.57 28.58 -3.48
C GLY A 116 32.05 27.71 -2.34
N TYR A 117 33.03 26.87 -2.59
CA TYR A 117 33.91 26.32 -1.57
C TYR A 117 35.13 27.23 -1.53
N THR A 118 35.32 28.03 -0.48
CA THR A 118 36.59 28.62 -0.14
C THR A 118 37.00 28.14 1.24
N ASP A 119 38.08 27.38 1.25
CA ASP A 119 38.96 27.12 2.38
C ASP A 119 39.33 28.42 3.07
N ASN A 120 39.18 28.50 4.38
CA ASN A 120 40.00 29.36 5.21
C ASN A 120 40.18 28.73 6.60
N MET A 121 41.29 28.06 6.76
CA MET A 121 41.94 27.86 8.05
C MET A 121 42.73 29.13 8.38
N PRO A 122 42.74 29.63 9.62
CA PRO A 122 43.86 30.41 10.13
C PRO A 122 44.67 29.57 11.11
N GLY A 123 45.98 29.61 10.82
CA GLY A 123 47.04 29.03 11.61
C GLY A 123 47.26 29.69 12.96
N ALA A 124 47.91 28.93 13.78
CA ALA A 124 48.41 29.27 15.10
C ALA A 124 49.52 30.32 15.06
N SER A 125 49.47 31.25 16.01
CA SER A 125 50.66 31.64 16.76
C SER A 125 50.36 32.74 17.80
N GLY A 126 50.77 32.49 19.02
CA GLY A 126 51.47 33.52 19.81
C GLY A 126 50.79 34.11 21.03
N THR A 127 51.15 33.48 22.17
CA THR A 127 51.71 34.12 23.41
C THR A 127 50.87 35.06 24.29
N VAL A 128 50.61 34.53 25.48
CA VAL A 128 50.89 35.07 26.85
C VAL A 128 50.35 36.45 27.21
N ASN A 129 49.48 36.56 28.22
CA ASN A 129 49.84 37.08 29.53
C ASN A 129 48.75 36.94 30.60
N MET A 130 49.24 36.67 31.78
CA MET A 130 48.64 36.57 33.11
C MET A 130 47.95 37.85 33.60
N ALA A 131 46.98 37.62 34.45
CA ALA A 131 46.66 38.23 35.75
C ALA A 131 45.16 38.36 35.92
N GLY A 132 44.51 37.99 36.99
CA GLY A 132 44.82 37.68 38.34
C GLY A 132 43.54 37.68 39.17
N LEU A 133 43.60 36.94 40.25
CA LEU A 133 42.79 37.09 41.48
C LEU A 133 41.31 36.75 41.42
N SER A 134 40.84 35.76 42.03
CA SER A 134 40.81 35.25 43.42
C SER A 134 39.37 35.22 43.93
N ASN A 135 38.94 34.08 44.39
CA ASN A 135 38.39 33.71 45.69
C ASN A 135 37.32 32.66 45.64
N SER A 136 37.66 31.51 46.17
CA SER A 136 36.74 30.53 46.81
C SER A 136 36.37 31.07 48.21
N PRO A 137 35.56 30.40 49.09
CA PRO A 137 35.02 29.07 49.05
C PRO A 137 33.61 28.96 49.73
N SER A 138 33.08 27.76 49.76
CA SER A 138 32.43 27.03 50.88
C SER A 138 31.25 26.16 50.39
N THR A 139 31.43 24.90 50.46
CA THR A 139 31.13 23.85 51.49
C THR A 139 29.65 23.59 51.74
N SER A 140 29.40 22.31 51.68
CA SER A 140 28.39 21.46 52.38
C SER A 140 27.30 20.93 51.43
N GLY A 141 26.94 19.68 51.44
CA GLY A 141 27.22 18.55 52.28
C GLY A 141 26.62 17.28 51.69
N ILE A 142 27.29 16.24 51.92
CA ILE A 142 26.99 14.85 51.67
C ILE A 142 25.78 14.41 52.48
N PHE A 143 24.86 13.65 51.89
CA PHE A 143 24.03 12.71 52.64
C PHE A 143 23.80 11.45 51.81
N VAL A 144 24.47 10.36 52.22
CA VAL A 144 24.15 8.96 51.97
C VAL A 144 23.53 8.44 53.27
N PRO A 145 22.54 7.57 53.26
CA PRO A 145 22.42 6.52 54.26
C PRO A 145 22.47 5.13 53.62
N SER A 146 23.47 4.41 54.05
CA SER A 146 23.61 2.96 54.03
C SER A 146 22.88 2.33 55.25
N SER A 147 22.65 1.00 55.07
CA SER A 147 22.39 -0.07 56.06
C SER A 147 20.92 -0.37 56.34
N LEU A 148 20.53 -1.65 56.21
CA LEU A 148 20.75 -2.82 57.08
C LEU A 148 20.28 -4.08 56.35
N GLN A 149 21.12 -5.08 56.11
CA GLN A 149 21.35 -6.33 56.85
C GLN A 149 20.15 -7.30 56.96
N SER A 150 20.32 -8.38 56.23
CA SER A 150 20.28 -9.82 56.57
C SER A 150 19.21 -10.34 57.56
N THR A 151 18.49 -11.37 57.08
CA THR A 151 18.28 -12.58 57.87
C THR A 151 18.20 -13.80 56.96
N ASN A 152 19.16 -14.71 57.16
CA ASN A 152 19.11 -16.14 56.80
C ASN A 152 18.09 -16.86 57.70
N THR A 153 17.34 -17.79 57.12
CA THR A 153 17.03 -19.03 57.84
C THR A 153 16.83 -20.18 56.85
N ALA A 154 17.62 -21.20 57.06
CA ALA A 154 17.69 -22.47 56.38
C ALA A 154 16.57 -23.44 56.83
N LEU A 155 16.39 -24.49 56.03
CA LEU A 155 16.21 -25.90 56.34
C LEU A 155 15.73 -26.62 55.08
N SER A 156 16.52 -27.40 54.41
CA SER A 156 17.09 -28.74 54.57
C SER A 156 16.15 -29.88 54.15
N HIS A 157 16.77 -30.77 53.35
CA HIS A 157 16.46 -32.18 53.00
C HIS A 157 15.43 -32.40 51.87
N ALA A 158 15.69 -33.18 50.86
CA ALA A 158 16.38 -34.46 50.78
C ALA A 158 17.00 -34.74 49.41
N SER A 159 18.04 -35.51 49.49
CA SER A 159 18.96 -36.07 48.49
C SER A 159 18.36 -37.23 47.69
N SER A 160 19.15 -37.57 46.65
CA SER A 160 19.37 -38.88 45.96
C SER A 160 18.63 -39.01 44.63
N GLU A 161 19.18 -39.45 43.53
CA GLU A 161 20.33 -40.24 43.11
C GLU A 161 20.68 -39.95 41.66
N ILE A 162 21.87 -39.68 41.26
CA ILE A 162 23.02 -40.43 40.73
C ILE A 162 22.76 -41.21 39.44
N SER A 163 23.67 -40.93 38.49
CA SER A 163 24.20 -41.80 37.42
C SER A 163 23.49 -41.70 36.08
N SER A 164 24.11 -41.50 34.92
CA SER A 164 25.47 -41.79 34.44
C SER A 164 25.71 -41.12 33.09
N ARG A 165 26.89 -40.56 32.92
CA ARG A 165 27.47 -40.25 31.59
C ARG A 165 28.09 -41.50 30.98
N PRO A 166 28.21 -41.63 29.68
CA PRO A 166 29.41 -42.22 29.10
C PRO A 166 30.20 -41.24 28.22
N SER A 167 31.48 -41.50 28.33
CA SER A 167 32.66 -40.83 27.84
C SER A 167 32.79 -40.83 26.32
N ILE A 168 33.42 -39.76 25.87
CA ILE A 168 33.97 -39.58 24.52
C ILE A 168 35.22 -40.45 24.37
N THR A 169 35.27 -41.32 23.37
CA THR A 169 36.53 -41.93 22.87
C THR A 169 36.83 -41.37 21.49
N SER A 170 37.98 -40.71 21.43
CA SER A 170 38.69 -40.30 20.23
C SER A 170 39.16 -41.50 19.43
N THR A 171 38.87 -41.55 18.14
CA THR A 171 39.62 -42.42 17.21
C THR A 171 39.93 -41.66 15.91
N SER A 172 41.18 -41.78 15.58
CA SER A 172 42.00 -41.21 14.53
C SER A 172 41.52 -41.44 13.10
N MET A 173 41.80 -40.46 12.24
CA MET A 173 41.75 -40.57 10.78
C MET A 173 42.76 -41.62 10.23
N PRO A 174 42.48 -42.18 9.06
CA PRO A 174 43.53 -42.46 8.09
C PRO A 174 43.28 -41.77 6.74
N SER A 175 44.40 -41.43 6.16
CA SER A 175 44.68 -40.76 4.90
C SER A 175 44.28 -41.57 3.66
N SER A 176 43.88 -40.81 2.66
CA SER A 176 44.01 -40.98 1.20
C SER A 176 44.19 -42.38 0.58
N SER A 177 43.25 -42.75 -0.29
CA SER A 177 43.57 -43.48 -1.53
C SER A 177 42.51 -43.26 -2.60
N THR A 178 42.98 -42.82 -3.73
CA THR A 178 42.36 -42.69 -5.03
C THR A 178 41.87 -44.07 -5.54
N ILE A 179 40.55 -44.21 -5.81
CA ILE A 179 40.10 -45.26 -6.73
C ILE A 179 39.00 -44.70 -7.60
N SER A 180 39.31 -44.62 -8.88
CA SER A 180 38.39 -44.45 -9.99
C SER A 180 37.61 -45.73 -10.21
N SER A 181 36.28 -45.64 -10.18
CA SER A 181 35.44 -46.64 -10.85
C SER A 181 34.11 -46.04 -11.30
N LYS A 182 33.93 -46.05 -12.60
CA LYS A 182 32.68 -45.80 -13.29
C LYS A 182 31.63 -46.79 -12.80
N GLY A 183 30.65 -46.30 -12.05
CA GLY A 183 29.40 -46.99 -11.77
C GLY A 183 28.25 -46.16 -12.35
N ARG A 184 27.77 -46.55 -13.52
CA ARG A 184 26.61 -46.03 -14.20
C ARG A 184 25.40 -46.59 -13.46
N MET A 185 24.87 -45.86 -12.46
CA MET A 185 23.53 -46.10 -11.93
C MET A 185 22.55 -45.41 -12.85
N SER A 186 21.86 -46.22 -13.64
CA SER A 186 20.66 -45.86 -14.37
C SER A 186 19.55 -45.53 -13.36
N HIS A 187 19.40 -44.23 -13.03
CA HIS A 187 18.14 -43.75 -12.53
C HIS A 187 17.19 -43.71 -13.73
N GLU A 188 16.33 -44.69 -13.85
CA GLU A 188 15.07 -44.52 -14.54
C GLU A 188 14.26 -43.45 -13.78
N SER A 189 14.51 -42.19 -14.13
CA SER A 189 13.56 -41.15 -13.82
C SER A 189 12.35 -41.39 -14.74
N THR A 190 11.32 -42.02 -14.20
CA THR A 190 9.97 -41.84 -14.66
C THR A 190 9.70 -40.33 -14.66
N ALA A 191 9.91 -39.72 -15.81
CA ALA A 191 9.47 -38.36 -16.10
C ALA A 191 7.94 -38.35 -16.07
N GLN A 192 7.36 -38.32 -14.86
CA GLN A 192 6.08 -37.70 -14.68
C GLN A 192 6.31 -36.24 -15.03
N THR A 193 5.89 -35.86 -16.22
CA THR A 193 5.72 -34.47 -16.63
C THR A 193 4.68 -33.88 -15.67
N SER A 194 5.10 -33.42 -14.50
CA SER A 194 4.26 -32.60 -13.64
C SER A 194 4.00 -31.33 -14.43
N CYS A 195 2.84 -31.29 -15.09
CA CYS A 195 2.37 -30.08 -15.72
C CYS A 195 2.37 -28.99 -14.65
N ALA A 196 3.21 -27.96 -14.82
CA ALA A 196 3.36 -26.93 -13.82
C ALA A 196 1.99 -26.33 -13.51
N THR A 197 1.58 -26.35 -12.24
CA THR A 197 0.30 -25.83 -11.78
C THR A 197 0.24 -24.34 -12.02
N ILE A 198 -0.82 -23.86 -12.68
CA ILE A 198 -1.09 -22.45 -12.92
C ILE A 198 -1.81 -21.89 -11.69
N ASP A 199 -1.17 -20.95 -10.99
CA ASP A 199 -1.73 -20.35 -9.78
C ASP A 199 -2.46 -19.03 -10.09
N LEU A 200 -3.78 -19.06 -10.07
CA LEU A 200 -4.67 -17.90 -10.22
C LEU A 200 -5.07 -17.28 -8.87
N SER A 201 -4.58 -17.80 -7.75
CA SER A 201 -4.86 -17.25 -6.41
C SER A 201 -3.77 -16.32 -5.91
N SER A 202 -2.55 -16.48 -6.44
CA SER A 202 -1.36 -15.76 -6.00
C SER A 202 -1.27 -14.37 -6.62
N ASN A 203 -1.01 -13.39 -5.79
CA ASN A 203 -0.73 -12.01 -6.22
C ASN A 203 0.80 -11.77 -6.27
N ASN A 204 1.52 -12.73 -6.85
CA ASN A 204 2.97 -12.64 -7.03
C ASN A 204 3.33 -11.94 -8.34
N ILE A 205 4.49 -11.30 -8.34
CA ILE A 205 5.06 -10.69 -9.54
C ILE A 205 5.96 -11.73 -10.21
N LEU A 206 5.87 -11.84 -11.52
CA LEU A 206 6.76 -12.70 -12.29
C LEU A 206 8.22 -12.26 -12.10
N PRO A 207 9.16 -13.17 -11.81
CA PRO A 207 10.58 -12.84 -11.61
C PRO A 207 11.19 -12.06 -12.78
N GLU A 208 10.77 -12.34 -14.01
CA GLU A 208 11.24 -11.69 -15.23
C GLU A 208 10.80 -10.22 -15.32
N SER A 209 9.78 -9.83 -14.55
CA SER A 209 9.30 -8.45 -14.51
C SER A 209 10.23 -7.54 -13.71
N PHE A 210 11.02 -8.10 -12.76
CA PHE A 210 11.94 -7.31 -11.95
C PHE A 210 13.11 -6.79 -12.79
N PRO A 211 13.46 -5.51 -12.72
CA PRO A 211 14.49 -4.90 -13.55
C PRO A 211 15.91 -5.15 -13.01
N PHE A 212 16.35 -6.41 -12.94
CA PHE A 212 17.63 -6.84 -12.33
C PHE A 212 18.84 -6.07 -12.83
N SER A 213 18.95 -5.84 -14.14
CA SER A 213 20.12 -5.15 -14.71
C SER A 213 20.23 -3.70 -14.21
N ILE A 214 19.11 -3.01 -14.13
CA ILE A 214 19.05 -1.62 -13.62
C ILE A 214 19.31 -1.62 -12.12
N TRP A 215 18.64 -2.50 -11.37
CA TRP A 215 18.81 -2.61 -9.93
C TRP A 215 20.26 -2.89 -9.54
N THR A 216 20.89 -3.88 -10.19
CA THR A 216 22.30 -4.21 -9.96
C THR A 216 23.25 -3.06 -10.28
N LYS A 217 22.98 -2.33 -11.38
CA LYS A 217 23.77 -1.13 -11.74
C LYS A 217 23.69 -0.08 -10.64
N LEU A 218 22.47 0.24 -10.16
CA LEU A 218 22.27 1.24 -9.13
C LEU A 218 22.85 0.80 -7.79
N MET A 219 22.71 -0.47 -7.42
CA MET A 219 23.31 -1.00 -6.19
C MET A 219 24.84 -0.87 -6.21
N ARG A 220 25.49 -1.23 -7.31
CA ARG A 220 26.94 -1.05 -7.46
C ARG A 220 27.35 0.43 -7.35
N HIS A 221 26.60 1.31 -8.01
CA HIS A 221 26.84 2.76 -7.94
C HIS A 221 26.70 3.26 -6.50
N THR A 222 25.61 2.90 -5.81
CA THR A 222 25.40 3.24 -4.40
C THR A 222 26.54 2.78 -3.51
N MET A 223 27.05 1.53 -3.73
CA MET A 223 28.15 0.97 -2.96
C MET A 223 29.48 1.71 -3.22
N SER A 224 29.70 2.22 -4.44
CA SER A 224 30.94 2.94 -4.77
C SER A 224 30.93 4.36 -4.23
N GLU A 225 29.81 5.08 -4.36
CA GLU A 225 29.74 6.52 -4.07
C GLU A 225 29.38 6.83 -2.61
N ASN A 226 28.72 5.92 -1.90
CA ASN A 226 28.12 6.23 -0.59
C ASN A 226 28.69 5.38 0.56
N GLN A 227 29.94 4.90 0.48
CA GLN A 227 30.51 3.96 1.45
C GLN A 227 30.32 4.39 2.91
N ALA A 228 30.65 5.64 3.25
CA ALA A 228 30.52 6.16 4.61
C ALA A 228 29.05 6.20 5.08
N LEU A 229 28.13 6.61 4.19
CA LEU A 229 26.70 6.68 4.48
C LEU A 229 26.08 5.28 4.67
N LEU A 230 26.53 4.30 3.89
CA LEU A 230 26.04 2.92 3.99
C LEU A 230 26.41 2.25 5.32
N LEU A 231 27.52 2.65 5.92
CA LEU A 231 27.99 2.14 7.22
C LEU A 231 27.43 2.97 8.40
N THR A 232 26.73 4.06 8.12
CA THR A 232 26.06 4.86 9.15
C THR A 232 24.71 4.26 9.51
N LYS A 233 24.39 4.25 10.82
CA LYS A 233 23.09 3.77 11.32
C LYS A 233 21.95 4.58 10.68
N SER A 234 20.98 3.89 10.06
CA SER A 234 19.79 4.52 9.52
C SER A 234 18.97 5.19 10.64
N PRO A 235 18.43 6.39 10.42
CA PRO A 235 17.42 6.96 11.31
C PRO A 235 16.22 6.02 11.50
N THR A 236 15.52 6.13 12.62
CA THR A 236 14.34 5.29 12.92
C THR A 236 13.29 5.30 11.81
N ALA A 237 13.03 6.46 11.23
CA ALA A 237 12.08 6.62 10.12
C ALA A 237 12.63 6.19 8.74
N GLY A 238 13.90 5.75 8.66
CA GLY A 238 14.59 5.48 7.40
C GLY A 238 15.38 6.67 6.87
N ILE A 239 16.20 6.45 5.83
CA ILE A 239 17.07 7.49 5.27
C ILE A 239 16.26 8.63 4.64
N TYR A 240 16.75 9.84 4.79
CA TYR A 240 16.04 11.04 4.33
C TYR A 240 15.85 11.07 2.81
N SER A 241 16.87 10.66 2.05
CA SER A 241 16.80 10.63 0.58
C SER A 241 15.68 9.73 0.04
N LEU A 242 15.44 8.56 0.66
CA LEU A 242 14.33 7.70 0.25
C LEU A 242 12.98 8.31 0.64
N ARG A 243 12.87 8.92 1.81
CA ARG A 243 11.65 9.61 2.23
C ARG A 243 11.31 10.78 1.30
N CYS A 244 12.31 11.57 0.87
CA CYS A 244 12.13 12.60 -0.16
C CYS A 244 11.65 12.01 -1.49
N ALA A 245 12.27 10.94 -1.96
CA ALA A 245 11.89 10.27 -3.22
C ALA A 245 10.45 9.74 -3.17
N ILE A 246 10.03 9.18 -2.03
CA ILE A 246 8.65 8.71 -1.82
C ILE A 246 7.67 9.89 -1.79
N ALA A 247 8.00 10.98 -1.07
CA ALA A 247 7.15 12.17 -1.00
C ALA A 247 6.91 12.77 -2.41
N GLU A 248 7.97 12.90 -3.20
CA GLU A 248 7.87 13.40 -4.57
C GLU A 248 7.08 12.45 -5.48
N HIS A 249 7.29 11.14 -5.35
CA HIS A 249 6.49 10.14 -6.08
C HIS A 249 5.00 10.25 -5.74
N LEU A 250 4.64 10.35 -4.46
CA LEU A 250 3.25 10.50 -4.01
C LEU A 250 2.63 11.81 -4.50
N LEU A 251 3.39 12.90 -4.51
CA LEU A 251 2.93 14.17 -5.07
C LEU A 251 2.61 14.03 -6.58
N ARG A 252 3.53 13.46 -7.36
CA ARG A 252 3.35 13.30 -8.81
C ARG A 252 2.27 12.30 -9.18
N PHE A 253 2.20 11.19 -8.45
CA PHE A 253 1.31 10.08 -8.78
C PHE A 253 -0.08 10.20 -8.16
N ARG A 254 -0.17 10.65 -6.88
CA ARG A 254 -1.40 10.72 -6.09
C ARG A 254 -1.90 12.16 -5.86
N GLY A 255 -1.07 13.17 -6.12
CA GLY A 255 -1.35 14.55 -5.75
C GLY A 255 -1.34 14.78 -4.22
N MET A 256 -0.61 13.93 -3.48
CA MET A 256 -0.50 14.03 -2.03
C MET A 256 0.63 14.96 -1.65
N HIS A 257 0.31 16.05 -0.95
CA HIS A 257 1.29 16.98 -0.41
C HIS A 257 1.71 16.53 0.98
N ILE A 258 2.84 15.83 1.07
CA ILE A 258 3.40 15.31 2.33
C ILE A 258 4.84 15.76 2.51
N GLN A 259 5.24 15.95 3.76
CA GLN A 259 6.62 16.24 4.10
C GLN A 259 7.39 14.92 4.29
N PRO A 260 8.67 14.83 3.88
CA PRO A 260 9.50 13.64 4.12
C PRO A 260 9.54 13.21 5.59
N GLU A 261 9.38 14.15 6.51
CA GLU A 261 9.35 13.94 7.96
C GLU A 261 8.16 13.10 8.42
N GLN A 262 7.06 13.08 7.66
CA GLN A 262 5.86 12.28 7.94
C GLN A 262 6.00 10.80 7.54
N ILE A 263 7.06 10.44 6.81
CA ILE A 263 7.23 9.11 6.24
C ILE A 263 8.09 8.23 7.16
N ILE A 264 7.60 7.01 7.41
CA ILE A 264 8.33 5.96 8.13
C ILE A 264 8.47 4.76 7.21
N ILE A 265 9.70 4.28 7.07
CA ILE A 265 10.06 3.12 6.24
C ILE A 265 10.19 1.90 7.14
N GLY A 266 9.63 0.75 6.70
CA GLY A 266 9.68 -0.50 7.43
C GLY A 266 9.84 -1.73 6.54
N ALA A 267 10.33 -2.82 7.12
CA ALA A 267 10.56 -4.09 6.46
C ALA A 267 9.24 -4.86 6.20
N GLY A 268 8.39 -4.31 5.36
CA GLY A 268 7.06 -4.83 5.03
C GLY A 268 5.96 -4.23 5.89
N THR A 269 4.71 -4.42 5.43
CA THR A 269 3.53 -3.84 6.10
C THR A 269 3.28 -4.47 7.48
N GLU A 270 3.61 -5.74 7.67
CA GLU A 270 3.44 -6.44 8.95
C GLU A 270 4.19 -5.72 10.09
N TYR A 271 5.44 -5.32 9.84
CA TYR A 271 6.21 -4.51 10.80
C TYR A 271 5.58 -3.13 11.06
N LEU A 272 5.06 -2.49 10.02
CA LEU A 272 4.41 -1.20 10.17
C LEU A 272 3.11 -1.31 10.98
N TYR A 273 2.35 -2.40 10.85
CA TYR A 273 1.17 -2.65 11.70
C TYR A 273 1.55 -2.77 13.18
N GLU A 274 2.65 -3.47 13.49
CA GLU A 274 3.18 -3.52 14.86
C GLU A 274 3.55 -2.13 15.39
N LEU A 275 4.19 -1.30 14.57
CA LEU A 275 4.53 0.08 14.96
C LEU A 275 3.28 0.91 15.21
N ILE A 276 2.23 0.77 14.40
CA ILE A 276 0.95 1.45 14.59
C ILE A 276 0.30 1.04 15.92
N ILE A 277 0.29 -0.26 16.23
CA ILE A 277 -0.25 -0.77 17.50
C ILE A 277 0.53 -0.21 18.69
N LYS A 278 1.87 -0.16 18.58
CA LYS A 278 2.72 0.44 19.62
C LYS A 278 2.49 1.95 19.77
N LEU A 279 2.20 2.64 18.67
CA LEU A 279 1.99 4.08 18.64
C LEU A 279 0.60 4.48 19.16
N ILE A 280 -0.45 3.87 18.63
CA ILE A 280 -1.84 4.22 18.98
C ILE A 280 -2.23 3.63 20.33
N GLY A 281 -1.86 2.35 20.59
CA GLY A 281 -2.12 1.65 21.85
C GLY A 281 -2.77 0.28 21.66
N ARG A 282 -2.40 -0.67 22.54
CA ARG A 282 -3.01 -2.01 22.61
C ARG A 282 -4.37 -2.00 23.30
N ASP A 283 -4.64 -0.96 24.07
CA ASP A 283 -5.90 -0.71 24.77
C ASP A 283 -7.03 -0.26 23.82
N LYS A 284 -6.68 0.07 22.58
CA LYS A 284 -7.62 0.47 21.54
C LYS A 284 -8.27 -0.71 20.86
N ILE A 285 -9.48 -0.50 20.39
CA ILE A 285 -10.25 -1.49 19.64
C ILE A 285 -10.07 -1.20 18.14
N TYR A 286 -9.50 -2.19 17.45
CA TYR A 286 -9.28 -2.16 16.01
C TYR A 286 -10.39 -2.87 15.29
N CYS A 287 -10.79 -2.36 14.12
CA CYS A 287 -11.75 -3.02 13.25
C CYS A 287 -11.19 -3.16 11.85
N VAL A 288 -11.40 -4.32 11.23
CA VAL A 288 -10.97 -4.65 9.88
C VAL A 288 -12.18 -5.04 9.03
N GLU A 289 -12.03 -5.02 7.71
CA GLU A 289 -13.08 -5.34 6.74
C GLU A 289 -13.35 -6.86 6.69
N ASP A 290 -14.63 -7.27 6.55
CA ASP A 290 -15.08 -8.64 6.29
C ASP A 290 -16.04 -8.67 5.08
N PRO A 291 -15.70 -9.36 3.97
CA PRO A 291 -14.46 -10.13 3.77
C PRO A 291 -13.22 -9.24 3.72
N GLY A 292 -12.05 -9.81 4.02
CA GLY A 292 -10.82 -9.04 4.02
C GLY A 292 -9.55 -9.91 4.03
N TYR A 293 -8.43 -9.26 4.22
CA TYR A 293 -7.14 -9.94 4.31
C TYR A 293 -6.98 -10.64 5.66
N HIS A 294 -7.09 -11.96 5.67
CA HIS A 294 -7.13 -12.78 6.89
C HIS A 294 -6.04 -12.51 7.92
N LYS A 295 -4.84 -12.16 7.45
CA LYS A 295 -3.73 -11.95 8.37
C LYS A 295 -3.90 -10.71 9.23
N LEU A 296 -4.68 -9.72 8.81
CA LEU A 296 -4.82 -8.46 9.54
C LEU A 296 -5.33 -8.67 10.97
N GLN A 297 -6.50 -9.31 11.11
CA GLN A 297 -7.06 -9.57 12.42
C GLN A 297 -6.08 -10.32 13.31
N ARG A 298 -5.42 -11.36 12.75
CA ARG A 298 -4.44 -12.15 13.49
C ARG A 298 -3.24 -11.32 13.92
N ILE A 299 -2.71 -10.47 13.04
CA ILE A 299 -1.58 -9.59 13.38
C ILE A 299 -1.94 -8.66 14.55
N TYR A 300 -3.14 -8.07 14.53
CA TYR A 300 -3.60 -7.22 15.61
C TYR A 300 -3.74 -7.99 16.93
N THR A 301 -4.39 -9.16 16.90
CA THR A 301 -4.60 -9.97 18.10
C THR A 301 -3.31 -10.57 18.67
N ASP A 302 -2.41 -11.07 17.80
CA ASP A 302 -1.11 -11.61 18.22
C ASP A 302 -0.20 -10.52 18.84
N ASN A 303 -0.41 -9.25 18.46
CA ASN A 303 0.24 -8.08 19.09
C ASN A 303 -0.46 -7.57 20.36
N GLY A 304 -1.50 -8.25 20.82
CA GLY A 304 -2.21 -7.94 22.06
C GLY A 304 -3.27 -6.83 21.94
N ALA A 305 -3.70 -6.49 20.73
CA ALA A 305 -4.79 -5.55 20.51
C ALA A 305 -6.12 -6.29 20.31
N CYS A 306 -7.23 -5.71 20.78
CA CYS A 306 -8.57 -6.21 20.47
C CYS A 306 -8.93 -5.85 19.02
N CYS A 307 -9.30 -6.85 18.21
CA CYS A 307 -9.62 -6.65 16.80
C CYS A 307 -10.88 -7.41 16.38
N PHE A 308 -11.82 -6.67 15.76
CA PHE A 308 -13.07 -7.21 15.21
C PHE A 308 -13.10 -7.08 13.70
N SER A 309 -13.71 -8.08 13.04
CA SER A 309 -14.03 -8.00 11.62
C SER A 309 -15.46 -7.48 11.46
N LEU A 310 -15.65 -6.44 10.62
CA LEU A 310 -16.94 -5.84 10.38
C LEU A 310 -17.37 -6.02 8.92
N PRO A 311 -18.66 -6.35 8.67
CA PRO A 311 -19.14 -6.55 7.32
C PRO A 311 -19.09 -5.25 6.53
N ILE A 312 -18.67 -5.36 5.27
CA ILE A 312 -18.72 -4.28 4.29
C ILE A 312 -19.99 -4.37 3.43
N ASP A 313 -20.40 -3.23 2.89
CA ASP A 313 -21.46 -3.14 1.89
C ASP A 313 -20.88 -2.90 0.47
N GLN A 314 -21.73 -2.58 -0.50
CA GLN A 314 -21.31 -2.30 -1.88
C GLN A 314 -20.42 -1.04 -2.03
N GLN A 315 -20.26 -0.26 -0.98
CA GLN A 315 -19.43 0.95 -0.93
C GLN A 315 -18.22 0.82 0.02
N GLY A 316 -17.96 -0.38 0.56
CA GLY A 316 -16.90 -0.65 1.52
C GLY A 316 -17.38 -0.61 2.97
N MET A 317 -16.51 -0.20 3.91
CA MET A 317 -16.84 -0.14 5.33
C MET A 317 -18.04 0.76 5.61
N SER A 318 -19.05 0.23 6.32
CA SER A 318 -20.29 0.97 6.64
C SER A 318 -20.14 1.74 7.95
N VAL A 319 -20.42 3.06 7.92
CA VAL A 319 -20.44 3.89 9.13
C VAL A 319 -21.55 3.45 10.09
N THR A 320 -22.67 2.93 9.59
CA THR A 320 -23.73 2.36 10.42
C THR A 320 -23.21 1.16 11.22
N ALA A 321 -22.47 0.26 10.57
CA ALA A 321 -21.84 -0.89 11.25
C ALA A 321 -20.79 -0.43 12.28
N LEU A 322 -20.01 0.60 11.97
CA LEU A 322 -19.03 1.20 12.88
C LEU A 322 -19.69 1.83 14.12
N ASN A 323 -20.82 2.48 13.94
CA ASN A 323 -21.54 3.10 15.07
C ASN A 323 -22.29 2.08 15.95
N ALA A 324 -22.52 0.87 15.46
CA ALA A 324 -23.13 -0.22 16.24
C ALA A 324 -22.16 -0.90 17.20
N VAL A 325 -20.85 -0.64 17.08
CA VAL A 325 -19.80 -1.25 17.90
C VAL A 325 -18.87 -0.17 18.45
N ARG A 326 -18.22 -0.48 19.56
CA ARG A 326 -17.10 0.35 20.01
C ARG A 326 -15.89 0.06 19.11
N CYS A 327 -15.40 1.08 18.44
CA CYS A 327 -14.24 1.00 17.56
C CYS A 327 -13.43 2.29 17.65
N ASP A 328 -12.13 2.18 17.85
CA ASP A 328 -11.20 3.32 17.98
C ASP A 328 -10.36 3.50 16.69
N VAL A 329 -10.08 2.41 15.97
CA VAL A 329 -9.24 2.41 14.77
C VAL A 329 -9.81 1.47 13.73
N ILE A 330 -9.99 1.96 12.49
CA ILE A 330 -10.34 1.09 11.36
C ILE A 330 -9.15 0.92 10.43
N HIS A 331 -9.00 -0.30 9.88
CA HIS A 331 -8.03 -0.60 8.83
C HIS A 331 -8.79 -1.03 7.57
N ILE A 332 -8.68 -0.23 6.52
CA ILE A 332 -9.47 -0.36 5.30
C ILE A 332 -8.62 -0.17 4.04
N SER A 333 -9.07 -0.74 2.92
CA SER A 333 -8.45 -0.58 1.59
C SER A 333 -9.39 0.13 0.62
N PRO A 334 -9.63 1.44 0.78
CA PRO A 334 -10.72 2.15 0.11
C PRO A 334 -10.48 2.40 -1.38
N SER A 335 -9.25 2.34 -1.85
CA SER A 335 -8.90 2.55 -3.26
C SER A 335 -9.14 1.33 -4.13
N HIS A 336 -8.99 0.13 -3.54
CA HIS A 336 -9.24 -1.16 -4.18
C HIS A 336 -9.30 -2.25 -3.12
N HIS A 337 -10.52 -2.53 -2.64
CA HIS A 337 -10.72 -3.47 -1.55
C HIS A 337 -10.40 -4.91 -1.96
N PHE A 338 -9.53 -5.58 -1.22
CA PHE A 338 -9.27 -7.01 -1.39
C PHE A 338 -10.13 -7.84 -0.42
N PRO A 339 -10.86 -8.86 -0.88
CA PRO A 339 -10.82 -9.46 -2.23
C PRO A 339 -11.96 -9.01 -3.17
N THR A 340 -12.84 -8.10 -2.77
CA THR A 340 -14.07 -7.82 -3.51
C THR A 340 -13.87 -6.91 -4.73
N GLY A 341 -12.78 -6.15 -4.79
CA GLY A 341 -12.55 -5.16 -5.84
C GLY A 341 -13.40 -3.90 -5.70
N ILE A 342 -14.12 -3.73 -4.59
CA ILE A 342 -14.92 -2.53 -4.30
C ILE A 342 -14.00 -1.33 -4.19
N ILE A 343 -14.47 -0.22 -4.75
CA ILE A 343 -13.84 1.09 -4.64
C ILE A 343 -14.75 1.96 -3.81
N THR A 344 -14.29 2.40 -2.65
CA THR A 344 -15.05 3.26 -1.74
C THR A 344 -15.31 4.61 -2.40
N PRO A 345 -16.57 5.01 -2.64
CA PRO A 345 -16.91 6.27 -3.29
C PRO A 345 -16.59 7.45 -2.36
N VAL A 346 -16.46 8.63 -2.97
CA VAL A 346 -16.09 9.86 -2.25
C VAL A 346 -17.08 10.20 -1.12
N SER A 347 -18.38 9.98 -1.32
CA SER A 347 -19.39 10.17 -0.26
C SER A 347 -19.06 9.35 0.99
N ARG A 348 -18.81 8.04 0.83
CA ARG A 348 -18.46 7.16 1.93
C ARG A 348 -17.12 7.54 2.57
N ARG A 349 -16.16 8.06 1.79
CA ARG A 349 -14.88 8.56 2.33
C ARG A 349 -15.10 9.73 3.28
N TYR A 350 -15.99 10.69 2.93
CA TYR A 350 -16.36 11.78 3.84
C TYR A 350 -17.11 11.30 5.08
N GLU A 351 -18.02 10.32 4.95
CA GLU A 351 -18.69 9.70 6.11
C GLU A 351 -17.67 9.08 7.09
N LEU A 352 -16.67 8.35 6.56
CA LEU A 352 -15.60 7.73 7.37
C LEU A 352 -14.71 8.80 8.03
N LEU A 353 -14.37 9.87 7.33
CA LEU A 353 -13.61 11.00 7.90
C LEU A 353 -14.43 11.71 9.00
N GLY A 354 -15.72 11.93 8.81
CA GLY A 354 -16.63 12.47 9.83
C GLY A 354 -16.71 11.57 11.06
N TRP A 355 -16.81 10.25 10.87
CA TRP A 355 -16.78 9.26 11.94
C TRP A 355 -15.47 9.30 12.75
N ALA A 356 -14.33 9.40 12.07
CA ALA A 356 -13.04 9.47 12.73
C ALA A 356 -12.87 10.76 13.53
N THR A 357 -13.25 11.90 12.95
CA THR A 357 -13.11 13.23 13.56
C THR A 357 -14.00 13.38 14.79
N SER A 358 -15.28 12.97 14.70
CA SER A 358 -16.25 13.12 15.80
C SER A 358 -15.87 12.31 17.04
N GLY A 359 -15.20 11.16 16.88
CA GLY A 359 -14.87 10.24 17.97
C GLY A 359 -13.40 10.25 18.38
N GLN A 360 -12.57 11.14 17.86
CA GLN A 360 -11.10 11.11 18.05
C GLN A 360 -10.49 9.75 17.68
N ARG A 361 -10.96 9.16 16.58
CA ARG A 361 -10.61 7.84 16.08
C ARG A 361 -9.60 7.96 14.94
N TYR A 362 -9.00 6.83 14.54
CA TYR A 362 -8.04 6.79 13.43
C TYR A 362 -8.51 5.87 12.32
N ILE A 363 -8.07 6.19 11.10
CA ILE A 363 -8.27 5.37 9.90
C ILE A 363 -6.88 4.97 9.40
N ILE A 364 -6.64 3.68 9.20
CA ILE A 364 -5.49 3.17 8.48
C ILE A 364 -5.96 2.89 7.06
N GLU A 365 -5.44 3.66 6.10
CA GLU A 365 -5.70 3.51 4.67
C GLU A 365 -4.58 2.66 4.06
N ASP A 366 -4.85 1.39 3.76
CA ASP A 366 -3.92 0.48 3.08
C ASP A 366 -4.11 0.54 1.57
N ASP A 367 -3.13 1.10 0.86
CA ASP A 367 -3.18 1.43 -0.56
C ASP A 367 -2.14 0.59 -1.34
N TYR A 368 -2.30 -0.73 -1.33
CA TYR A 368 -1.30 -1.73 -1.69
C TYR A 368 -1.05 -1.90 -3.21
N ASP A 369 -1.99 -1.52 -4.10
CA ASP A 369 -1.90 -1.80 -5.56
C ASP A 369 -2.37 -0.67 -6.47
N THR A 370 -2.51 0.55 -5.95
CA THR A 370 -3.02 1.72 -6.70
C THR A 370 -2.19 2.05 -7.94
N GLU A 371 -0.91 1.72 -7.95
CA GLU A 371 -0.04 1.88 -9.12
C GLU A 371 -0.55 1.09 -10.33
N PHE A 372 -1.32 0.02 -10.11
CA PHE A 372 -1.84 -0.86 -11.16
C PHE A 372 -3.30 -0.59 -11.55
N ARG A 373 -3.81 0.60 -11.23
CA ARG A 373 -5.11 1.01 -11.75
C ARG A 373 -5.07 1.08 -13.28
N LEU A 374 -5.91 0.26 -13.95
CA LEU A 374 -5.92 0.12 -15.40
C LEU A 374 -6.79 1.16 -16.11
N VAL A 375 -7.75 1.76 -15.42
CA VAL A 375 -8.72 2.70 -15.98
C VAL A 375 -8.78 3.97 -15.14
N GLY A 376 -8.63 5.13 -15.78
CA GLY A 376 -8.69 6.44 -15.12
C GLY A 376 -7.43 6.77 -14.30
N LYS A 377 -7.47 7.93 -13.63
CA LYS A 377 -6.45 8.33 -12.66
C LYS A 377 -6.70 7.71 -11.28
N PRO A 378 -5.69 7.62 -10.41
CA PRO A 378 -5.90 7.24 -9.02
C PRO A 378 -6.96 8.12 -8.36
N ILE A 379 -7.80 7.52 -7.53
CA ILE A 379 -8.78 8.23 -6.72
C ILE A 379 -8.05 8.96 -5.60
N PRO A 380 -8.46 10.19 -5.21
CA PRO A 380 -7.88 10.85 -4.05
C PRO A 380 -7.90 9.94 -2.82
N SER A 381 -6.78 9.83 -2.11
CA SER A 381 -6.70 9.03 -0.89
C SER A 381 -7.52 9.68 0.23
N LEU A 382 -7.95 8.90 1.22
CA LEU A 382 -8.53 9.45 2.47
C LEU A 382 -7.55 10.40 3.14
N PHE A 383 -6.26 10.05 3.16
CA PHE A 383 -5.21 10.90 3.70
C PHE A 383 -5.16 12.28 3.04
N SER A 384 -5.30 12.34 1.69
CA SER A 384 -5.32 13.63 0.98
C SER A 384 -6.61 14.45 1.18
N MET A 385 -7.67 13.82 1.66
CA MET A 385 -8.97 14.46 1.96
C MET A 385 -9.10 14.83 3.44
N ASP A 386 -8.20 14.33 4.30
CA ASP A 386 -8.26 14.47 5.76
C ASP A 386 -7.72 15.83 6.21
N MET A 387 -8.60 16.67 6.74
CA MET A 387 -8.26 17.96 7.36
C MET A 387 -8.08 17.88 8.89
N SER A 388 -8.30 16.68 9.48
CA SER A 388 -8.37 16.49 10.93
C SER A 388 -7.23 15.67 11.50
N SER A 389 -6.26 15.29 10.67
CA SER A 389 -5.08 14.49 11.09
C SER A 389 -5.47 13.14 11.70
N LYS A 390 -6.45 12.44 11.11
CA LYS A 390 -6.98 11.15 11.58
C LYS A 390 -6.61 9.96 10.69
N VAL A 391 -6.03 10.19 9.51
CA VAL A 391 -5.69 9.13 8.57
C VAL A 391 -4.20 8.81 8.60
N ILE A 392 -3.88 7.54 8.72
CA ILE A 392 -2.54 6.96 8.50
C ILE A 392 -2.58 6.31 7.14
N TYR A 393 -1.74 6.75 6.21
CA TYR A 393 -1.63 6.16 4.88
C TYR A 393 -0.51 5.12 4.84
N MET A 394 -0.75 4.01 4.17
CA MET A 394 0.25 2.93 4.00
C MET A 394 0.34 2.49 2.55
N ASN A 395 1.56 2.12 2.14
CA ASN A 395 1.81 1.50 0.84
C ASN A 395 3.05 0.59 0.90
N THR A 396 3.22 -0.25 -0.13
CA THR A 396 4.30 -1.24 -0.19
C THR A 396 4.91 -1.37 -1.58
N PHE A 397 6.24 -1.48 -1.65
CA PHE A 397 6.94 -1.81 -2.88
C PHE A 397 6.87 -3.32 -3.22
N SER A 398 6.33 -4.15 -2.31
CA SER A 398 6.21 -5.60 -2.53
C SER A 398 5.32 -5.98 -3.71
N LYS A 399 4.36 -5.11 -4.08
CA LYS A 399 3.46 -5.32 -5.23
C LYS A 399 3.93 -4.62 -6.50
N SER A 400 4.77 -3.62 -6.35
CA SER A 400 5.29 -2.83 -7.49
C SER A 400 6.69 -3.25 -7.95
N LEU A 401 7.49 -3.89 -7.10
CA LEU A 401 8.82 -4.39 -7.43
C LEU A 401 8.94 -5.91 -7.26
N THR A 402 9.00 -6.38 -6.02
CA THR A 402 9.02 -7.81 -5.68
C THR A 402 8.69 -8.00 -4.21
N SER A 403 8.05 -9.10 -3.85
CA SER A 403 7.73 -9.42 -2.45
C SER A 403 8.96 -9.60 -1.58
N THR A 404 10.12 -9.92 -2.16
CA THR A 404 11.37 -10.17 -1.46
C THR A 404 12.12 -8.90 -1.06
N ILE A 405 11.85 -7.75 -1.67
CA ILE A 405 12.50 -6.48 -1.32
C ILE A 405 12.11 -5.99 0.09
N ARG A 406 10.94 -6.40 0.58
CA ARG A 406 10.45 -6.10 1.92
C ARG A 406 10.51 -4.63 2.33
N ILE A 407 10.28 -3.71 1.41
CA ILE A 407 10.19 -2.29 1.71
C ILE A 407 8.74 -1.84 1.62
N SER A 408 8.24 -1.29 2.71
CA SER A 408 6.94 -0.63 2.81
C SER A 408 7.11 0.70 3.55
N TYR A 409 6.13 1.56 3.45
CA TYR A 409 6.16 2.83 4.17
C TYR A 409 4.77 3.21 4.67
N MET A 410 4.75 4.02 5.73
CA MET A 410 3.54 4.69 6.19
C MET A 410 3.77 6.20 6.26
N VAL A 411 2.71 6.96 6.07
CA VAL A 411 2.67 8.40 6.22
C VAL A 411 1.81 8.71 7.43
N LEU A 412 2.40 9.30 8.45
CA LEU A 412 1.70 9.71 9.65
C LEU A 412 1.26 11.17 9.55
N PRO A 413 0.08 11.54 10.05
CA PRO A 413 -0.21 12.94 10.30
C PRO A 413 0.75 13.51 11.35
N MET A 414 1.07 14.81 11.24
CA MET A 414 2.11 15.46 12.07
C MET A 414 1.97 15.19 13.58
N PRO A 415 0.78 15.27 14.21
CA PRO A 415 0.65 14.98 15.64
C PRO A 415 1.05 13.55 16.01
N LEU A 416 0.76 12.57 15.14
CA LEU A 416 1.21 11.17 15.36
C LEU A 416 2.70 11.01 15.10
N MET A 417 3.28 11.80 14.20
CA MET A 417 4.72 11.76 13.94
C MET A 417 5.53 12.31 15.13
N GLU A 418 5.05 13.37 15.78
CA GLU A 418 5.64 13.89 17.02
C GLU A 418 5.60 12.82 18.11
N GLU A 419 4.46 12.16 18.29
CA GLU A 419 4.29 11.07 19.25
C GLU A 419 5.18 9.85 18.92
N PHE A 420 5.32 9.51 17.63
CA PHE A 420 6.24 8.47 17.16
C PHE A 420 7.69 8.78 17.56
N ASN A 421 8.16 9.99 17.28
CA ASN A 421 9.52 10.40 17.62
C ASN A 421 9.76 10.35 19.14
N ARG A 422 8.77 10.78 19.92
CA ARG A 422 8.86 10.81 21.39
C ARG A 422 8.87 9.40 21.98
N ARG A 423 8.01 8.48 21.51
CA ARG A 423 7.81 7.15 22.11
C ARG A 423 8.64 6.05 21.47
N LEU A 424 8.85 6.12 20.15
CA LEU A 424 9.44 5.04 19.35
C LEU A 424 10.73 5.46 18.65
N GLY A 425 11.18 6.72 18.82
CA GLY A 425 12.39 7.26 18.19
C GLY A 425 13.70 6.54 18.55
N TYR A 426 13.70 5.70 19.62
CA TYR A 426 14.84 4.87 20.02
C TYR A 426 15.02 3.62 19.14
N LEU A 427 14.00 3.22 18.39
CA LEU A 427 14.07 2.05 17.52
C LEU A 427 15.03 2.27 16.35
N SER A 428 15.43 1.19 15.72
CA SER A 428 16.21 1.25 14.47
C SER A 428 15.30 0.96 13.29
N CYS A 429 15.54 1.60 12.15
CA CYS A 429 14.90 1.22 10.91
C CYS A 429 15.27 -0.23 10.54
N THR A 430 14.28 -1.01 10.17
CA THR A 430 14.43 -2.45 9.87
C THR A 430 14.86 -2.74 8.43
N VAL A 431 14.89 -1.73 7.56
CA VAL A 431 15.32 -1.87 6.17
C VAL A 431 16.79 -1.52 6.05
N SER A 432 17.55 -2.34 5.33
CA SER A 432 18.97 -2.12 5.04
C SER A 432 19.21 -0.76 4.35
N THR A 433 20.24 -0.02 4.79
CA THR A 433 20.65 1.23 4.15
C THR A 433 21.03 1.03 2.68
N PHE A 434 21.65 -0.11 2.33
CA PHE A 434 21.99 -0.47 0.95
C PHE A 434 20.75 -0.48 0.04
N GLU A 435 19.68 -1.12 0.49
CA GLU A 435 18.42 -1.18 -0.26
C GLU A 435 17.69 0.16 -0.28
N GLN A 436 17.71 0.89 0.82
CA GLN A 436 17.08 2.21 0.89
C GLN A 436 17.72 3.19 -0.09
N TYR A 437 19.06 3.29 -0.15
CA TYR A 437 19.75 4.17 -1.11
C TYR A 437 19.54 3.72 -2.55
N THR A 438 19.60 2.40 -2.80
CA THR A 438 19.35 1.85 -4.14
C THR A 438 17.93 2.19 -4.63
N LEU A 439 16.92 2.06 -3.76
CA LEU A 439 15.54 2.38 -4.08
C LEU A 439 15.33 3.88 -4.28
N ALA A 440 15.97 4.73 -3.46
CA ALA A 440 15.92 6.17 -3.64
C ALA A 440 16.43 6.57 -5.03
N GLU A 441 17.59 6.06 -5.45
CA GLU A 441 18.14 6.30 -6.78
C GLU A 441 17.23 5.74 -7.88
N PHE A 442 16.62 4.55 -7.67
CA PHE A 442 15.70 3.95 -8.62
C PHE A 442 14.46 4.82 -8.87
N ILE A 443 13.95 5.46 -7.82
CA ILE A 443 12.82 6.40 -7.93
C ILE A 443 13.29 7.71 -8.57
N ASN A 444 14.34 8.35 -8.05
CA ASN A 444 14.81 9.68 -8.47
C ASN A 444 15.23 9.73 -9.94
N GLN A 445 15.86 8.65 -10.46
CA GLN A 445 16.21 8.55 -11.88
C GLN A 445 15.03 8.15 -12.79
N GLY A 446 13.81 8.07 -12.24
CA GLY A 446 12.57 7.77 -12.98
C GLY A 446 12.49 6.32 -13.48
N TYR A 447 13.34 5.41 -12.97
CA TYR A 447 13.25 3.99 -13.32
C TYR A 447 12.01 3.33 -12.74
N PHE A 448 11.58 3.76 -11.55
CA PHE A 448 10.37 3.26 -10.91
C PHE A 448 9.12 3.55 -11.75
N GLU A 449 8.93 4.78 -12.21
CA GLU A 449 7.79 5.15 -13.05
C GLU A 449 7.79 4.38 -14.38
N ARG A 450 8.96 4.25 -15.03
CA ARG A 450 9.08 3.46 -16.27
C ARG A 450 8.75 1.98 -16.03
N HIS A 451 9.17 1.44 -14.90
CA HIS A 451 8.86 0.07 -14.49
C HIS A 451 7.35 -0.12 -14.28
N ILE A 452 6.72 0.74 -13.49
CA ILE A 452 5.26 0.70 -13.25
C ILE A 452 4.46 0.82 -14.56
N ASN A 453 4.84 1.73 -15.45
CA ASN A 453 4.17 1.87 -16.73
C ASN A 453 4.30 0.63 -17.62
N ARG A 454 5.47 -0.02 -17.63
CA ARG A 454 5.69 -1.29 -18.34
C ARG A 454 4.82 -2.41 -17.75
N MET A 455 4.81 -2.57 -16.43
CA MET A 455 3.99 -3.56 -15.74
C MET A 455 2.50 -3.33 -15.98
N ARG A 456 2.03 -2.08 -15.87
CA ARG A 456 0.64 -1.72 -16.13
C ARG A 456 0.20 -2.09 -17.55
N ASN A 457 1.03 -1.83 -18.55
CA ASN A 457 0.76 -2.21 -19.93
C ASN A 457 0.72 -3.73 -20.11
N ASN A 458 1.64 -4.46 -19.47
CA ASN A 458 1.65 -5.92 -19.47
C ASN A 458 0.38 -6.48 -18.81
N TYR A 459 0.04 -6.03 -17.62
CA TYR A 459 -1.18 -6.46 -16.93
C TYR A 459 -2.46 -6.15 -17.70
N LYS A 460 -2.51 -4.98 -18.34
CA LYS A 460 -3.63 -4.65 -19.24
C LYS A 460 -3.75 -5.65 -20.40
N LYS A 461 -2.62 -6.03 -21.01
CA LYS A 461 -2.57 -7.03 -22.09
C LYS A 461 -3.01 -8.41 -21.60
N LEU A 462 -2.43 -8.90 -20.48
CA LEU A 462 -2.78 -10.20 -19.89
C LEU A 462 -4.27 -10.28 -19.54
N ARG A 463 -4.80 -9.23 -18.91
CA ARG A 463 -6.23 -9.14 -18.59
C ARG A 463 -7.10 -9.20 -19.84
N GLN A 464 -6.76 -8.44 -20.90
CA GLN A 464 -7.51 -8.45 -22.16
C GLN A 464 -7.50 -9.83 -22.82
N LEU A 465 -6.36 -10.51 -22.82
CA LEU A 465 -6.23 -11.87 -23.36
C LEU A 465 -7.05 -12.86 -22.53
N LEU A 466 -6.92 -12.82 -21.20
CA LEU A 466 -7.67 -13.73 -20.32
C LEU A 466 -9.18 -13.53 -20.46
N LEU A 467 -9.65 -12.28 -20.46
CA LEU A 467 -11.07 -11.98 -20.65
C LEU A 467 -11.57 -12.41 -22.03
N LYS A 468 -10.76 -12.24 -23.08
CA LYS A 468 -11.10 -12.69 -24.43
C LYS A 468 -11.27 -14.21 -24.46
N GLU A 469 -10.31 -14.97 -23.97
CA GLU A 469 -10.35 -16.44 -23.93
C GLU A 469 -11.56 -16.96 -23.12
N LEU A 470 -11.82 -16.37 -21.94
CA LEU A 470 -12.98 -16.73 -21.12
C LEU A 470 -14.31 -16.47 -21.84
N LEU A 471 -14.45 -15.32 -22.53
CA LEU A 471 -15.71 -14.93 -23.16
C LEU A 471 -15.92 -15.50 -24.58
N THR A 472 -14.88 -16.03 -25.20
CA THR A 472 -15.00 -16.72 -26.50
C THR A 472 -15.13 -18.24 -26.38
N HIS A 473 -14.98 -18.77 -25.15
CA HIS A 473 -15.15 -20.21 -24.93
C HIS A 473 -16.61 -20.64 -25.20
N PRO A 474 -16.88 -21.84 -25.81
CA PRO A 474 -18.24 -22.31 -26.11
C PRO A 474 -19.17 -22.33 -24.89
N GLU A 475 -18.65 -22.61 -23.71
CA GLU A 475 -19.39 -22.67 -22.44
C GLU A 475 -19.30 -21.39 -21.60
N HIS A 476 -19.01 -20.22 -22.22
CA HIS A 476 -18.85 -18.94 -21.53
C HIS A 476 -20.11 -18.48 -20.76
N ASP A 477 -21.27 -19.00 -21.07
CA ASP A 477 -22.54 -18.79 -20.38
C ASP A 477 -22.54 -19.37 -18.94
N LYS A 478 -21.67 -20.35 -18.66
CA LYS A 478 -21.47 -20.91 -17.32
C LYS A 478 -20.72 -19.95 -16.37
N ILE A 479 -20.19 -18.83 -16.86
CA ILE A 479 -19.41 -17.90 -16.05
C ILE A 479 -19.94 -16.48 -16.13
N GLN A 480 -19.74 -15.73 -15.04
CA GLN A 480 -19.99 -14.28 -14.98
C GLN A 480 -18.79 -13.56 -14.38
N ILE A 481 -18.26 -12.59 -15.09
CA ILE A 481 -17.12 -11.78 -14.63
C ILE A 481 -17.63 -10.56 -13.88
N LEU A 482 -17.21 -10.41 -12.63
CA LEU A 482 -17.59 -9.32 -11.73
C LEU A 482 -16.38 -8.43 -11.42
N GLN A 483 -16.64 -7.15 -11.05
CA GLN A 483 -15.62 -6.22 -10.54
C GLN A 483 -14.36 -6.10 -11.42
N GLN A 484 -14.56 -5.63 -12.66
CA GLN A 484 -13.49 -5.58 -13.67
C GLN A 484 -12.68 -4.27 -13.71
N ALA A 485 -13.00 -3.28 -12.86
CA ALA A 485 -12.56 -1.90 -13.13
C ALA A 485 -11.09 -1.62 -12.82
N SER A 486 -10.44 -2.34 -11.89
CA SER A 486 -9.06 -2.02 -11.46
C SER A 486 -8.36 -3.22 -10.81
N GLY A 487 -7.07 -3.07 -10.55
CA GLY A 487 -6.25 -4.01 -9.79
C GLY A 487 -5.68 -5.16 -10.62
N LEU A 488 -5.17 -6.15 -9.91
CA LEU A 488 -4.46 -7.31 -10.46
C LEU A 488 -5.33 -8.56 -10.50
N TYR A 489 -6.61 -8.46 -10.15
CA TYR A 489 -7.57 -9.56 -10.09
C TYR A 489 -8.98 -9.09 -10.47
N PHE A 490 -9.87 -10.02 -10.68
CA PHE A 490 -11.31 -9.82 -10.79
C PHE A 490 -12.04 -10.98 -10.11
N LEU A 491 -13.34 -10.84 -9.88
CA LEU A 491 -14.18 -11.91 -9.37
C LEU A 491 -14.84 -12.67 -10.54
N LEU A 492 -14.80 -13.99 -10.45
CA LEU A 492 -15.43 -14.91 -11.38
C LEU A 492 -16.53 -15.69 -10.65
N LYS A 493 -17.78 -15.47 -11.02
CA LYS A 493 -18.90 -16.30 -10.57
C LYS A 493 -19.10 -17.43 -11.57
N ILE A 494 -19.22 -18.65 -11.09
CA ILE A 494 -19.36 -19.87 -11.89
C ILE A 494 -20.73 -20.47 -11.64
N ASN A 495 -21.50 -20.72 -12.69
CA ASN A 495 -22.79 -21.40 -12.62
C ASN A 495 -22.57 -22.91 -12.66
N THR A 496 -22.60 -23.55 -11.50
CA THR A 496 -22.34 -24.99 -11.33
C THR A 496 -23.14 -25.54 -10.17
N THR A 497 -23.40 -26.84 -10.20
CA THR A 497 -24.02 -27.61 -9.09
C THR A 497 -22.97 -28.18 -8.13
N LEU A 498 -21.68 -28.11 -8.48
CA LEU A 498 -20.58 -28.58 -7.63
C LEU A 498 -20.39 -27.66 -6.43
N SER A 499 -20.06 -28.22 -5.27
CA SER A 499 -19.63 -27.39 -4.15
C SER A 499 -18.32 -26.67 -4.47
N ASP A 500 -18.06 -25.51 -3.84
CA ASP A 500 -16.80 -24.78 -4.00
C ASP A 500 -15.57 -25.65 -3.68
N ARG A 501 -15.71 -26.58 -2.74
CA ARG A 501 -14.67 -27.54 -2.38
C ARG A 501 -14.38 -28.52 -3.51
N ASP A 502 -15.42 -29.12 -4.11
CA ASP A 502 -15.27 -30.10 -5.16
C ASP A 502 -14.77 -29.46 -6.44
N LEU A 503 -15.26 -28.28 -6.78
CA LEU A 503 -14.78 -27.50 -7.91
C LEU A 503 -13.30 -27.15 -7.76
N ARG A 504 -12.86 -26.70 -6.59
CA ARG A 504 -11.44 -26.44 -6.33
C ARG A 504 -10.58 -27.70 -6.46
N SER A 505 -11.07 -28.83 -5.98
CA SER A 505 -10.35 -30.11 -6.11
C SER A 505 -10.19 -30.53 -7.58
N ARG A 506 -11.23 -30.39 -8.40
CA ARG A 506 -11.17 -30.67 -9.85
C ARG A 506 -10.22 -29.70 -10.56
N LEU A 507 -10.30 -28.40 -10.26
CA LEU A 507 -9.39 -27.40 -10.81
C LEU A 507 -7.92 -27.74 -10.50
N GLN A 508 -7.64 -28.14 -9.27
CA GLN A 508 -6.29 -28.54 -8.86
C GLN A 508 -5.82 -29.80 -9.58
N GLN A 509 -6.69 -30.78 -9.80
CA GLN A 509 -6.39 -31.97 -10.60
C GLN A 509 -6.08 -31.61 -12.07
N ASN A 510 -6.76 -30.59 -12.61
CA ASN A 510 -6.52 -30.08 -13.96
C ASN A 510 -5.38 -29.05 -14.02
N GLY A 511 -4.58 -28.93 -12.94
CA GLY A 511 -3.37 -28.10 -12.91
C GLY A 511 -3.64 -26.60 -12.73
N VAL A 512 -4.81 -26.20 -12.23
CA VAL A 512 -5.15 -24.79 -11.91
C VAL A 512 -5.46 -24.65 -10.43
N HIS A 513 -4.82 -23.69 -9.78
CA HIS A 513 -5.13 -23.31 -8.41
C HIS A 513 -5.95 -22.02 -8.39
N LEU A 514 -7.18 -22.10 -7.84
CA LEU A 514 -8.11 -20.98 -7.73
C LEU A 514 -8.68 -20.93 -6.32
N GLN A 515 -8.86 -19.71 -5.78
CA GLN A 515 -9.34 -19.51 -4.42
C GLN A 515 -10.77 -19.00 -4.40
N SER A 516 -11.66 -19.70 -3.66
CA SER A 516 -13.04 -19.24 -3.44
C SER A 516 -13.06 -17.97 -2.59
N LEU A 517 -14.00 -17.07 -2.90
CA LEU A 517 -14.26 -15.85 -2.13
C LEU A 517 -14.64 -16.15 -0.68
N GLN A 518 -15.29 -17.29 -0.42
CA GLN A 518 -15.61 -17.77 0.93
C GLN A 518 -14.40 -17.87 1.85
N HIS A 519 -13.21 -18.11 1.29
CA HIS A 519 -11.96 -18.16 2.06
C HIS A 519 -11.68 -16.85 2.80
N TYR A 520 -12.15 -15.74 2.32
CA TYR A 520 -11.86 -14.40 2.84
C TYR A 520 -12.93 -13.86 3.80
N TYR A 521 -14.00 -14.63 4.04
CA TYR A 521 -15.04 -14.32 5.01
C TYR A 521 -14.76 -14.97 6.36
N GLN A 522 -14.98 -14.25 7.45
CA GLN A 522 -15.01 -14.83 8.80
C GLN A 522 -16.20 -15.78 8.94
N ASN A 523 -17.39 -15.30 8.59
CA ASN A 523 -18.57 -16.16 8.46
C ASN A 523 -18.70 -16.66 7.02
N ARG A 524 -18.18 -17.85 6.75
CA ARG A 524 -18.20 -18.45 5.41
C ARG A 524 -19.60 -18.67 4.84
N GLN A 525 -20.63 -18.80 5.70
CA GLN A 525 -22.02 -18.96 5.25
C GLN A 525 -22.61 -17.67 4.67
N ALA A 526 -22.06 -16.49 5.03
CA ALA A 526 -22.47 -15.22 4.46
C ALA A 526 -21.83 -14.92 3.11
N ALA A 527 -20.86 -15.73 2.69
CA ALA A 527 -20.14 -15.51 1.44
C ALA A 527 -20.98 -15.93 0.22
N PRO A 528 -20.90 -15.23 -0.90
CA PRO A 528 -21.49 -15.68 -2.16
C PRO A 528 -20.87 -17.01 -2.59
N GLU A 529 -21.71 -18.02 -2.83
CA GLU A 529 -21.30 -19.32 -3.37
C GLU A 529 -20.80 -19.17 -4.82
N HIS A 530 -19.94 -20.11 -5.22
CA HIS A 530 -19.40 -20.23 -6.58
C HIS A 530 -18.72 -18.96 -7.10
N THR A 531 -18.19 -18.16 -6.18
CA THR A 531 -17.48 -16.93 -6.54
C THR A 531 -16.00 -17.08 -6.18
N PHE A 532 -15.12 -16.80 -7.15
CA PHE A 532 -13.69 -17.03 -7.06
C PHE A 532 -12.91 -15.75 -7.35
N VAL A 533 -11.75 -15.61 -6.71
CA VAL A 533 -10.81 -14.50 -6.96
C VAL A 533 -9.81 -14.96 -8.01
N VAL A 534 -9.86 -14.36 -9.19
CA VAL A 534 -8.95 -14.67 -10.31
C VAL A 534 -7.88 -13.62 -10.38
N ASN A 535 -6.69 -13.95 -9.90
CA ASN A 535 -5.50 -13.10 -10.02
C ASN A 535 -4.73 -13.45 -11.28
N TYR A 536 -4.37 -12.43 -12.07
CA TYR A 536 -3.66 -12.62 -13.32
C TYR A 536 -2.24 -12.02 -13.34
N SER A 537 -1.76 -11.51 -12.20
CA SER A 537 -0.44 -10.87 -12.13
C SER A 537 0.74 -11.84 -12.29
N SER A 538 0.53 -13.11 -11.97
CA SER A 538 1.52 -14.20 -12.08
C SER A 538 1.43 -14.99 -13.38
N LEU A 539 0.51 -14.65 -14.29
CA LEU A 539 0.34 -15.36 -15.55
C LEU A 539 1.33 -14.90 -16.62
N THR A 540 1.72 -15.83 -17.48
CA THR A 540 2.29 -15.53 -18.80
C THR A 540 1.21 -15.66 -19.89
N GLU A 541 1.45 -15.07 -21.06
CA GLU A 541 0.52 -15.21 -22.19
C GLU A 541 0.27 -16.68 -22.59
N LYS A 542 1.27 -17.56 -22.38
CA LYS A 542 1.19 -19.00 -22.70
C LYS A 542 0.33 -19.77 -21.71
N ASP A 543 0.19 -19.29 -20.48
CA ASP A 543 -0.61 -19.96 -19.44
C ASP A 543 -2.10 -19.74 -19.65
N ILE A 544 -2.50 -18.62 -20.29
CA ILE A 544 -3.90 -18.21 -20.40
C ILE A 544 -4.78 -19.27 -21.09
N PRO A 545 -4.48 -19.79 -22.31
CA PRO A 545 -5.30 -20.80 -22.95
C PRO A 545 -5.41 -22.08 -22.10
N ARG A 546 -4.32 -22.52 -21.46
CA ARG A 546 -4.28 -23.68 -20.58
C ARG A 546 -5.14 -23.50 -19.34
N ALA A 547 -5.06 -22.31 -18.71
CA ALA A 547 -5.84 -22.00 -17.51
C ALA A 547 -7.34 -21.97 -17.82
N VAL A 548 -7.72 -21.41 -18.97
CA VAL A 548 -9.12 -21.34 -19.41
C VAL A 548 -9.65 -22.73 -19.79
N ALA A 549 -8.91 -23.52 -20.55
CA ALA A 549 -9.29 -24.91 -20.87
C ALA A 549 -9.49 -25.73 -19.59
N ALA A 550 -8.52 -25.72 -18.68
CA ALA A 550 -8.61 -26.45 -17.41
C ALA A 550 -9.79 -25.97 -16.52
N LEU A 551 -10.13 -24.67 -16.57
CA LEU A 551 -11.30 -24.13 -15.88
C LEU A 551 -12.59 -24.79 -16.42
N PHE A 552 -12.80 -24.76 -17.72
CA PHE A 552 -14.03 -25.31 -18.32
C PHE A 552 -14.07 -26.83 -18.27
N ASP A 553 -12.96 -27.54 -18.46
CA ASP A 553 -12.85 -28.98 -18.27
C ASP A 553 -13.27 -29.42 -16.84
N SER A 554 -12.99 -28.55 -15.84
CA SER A 554 -13.40 -28.81 -14.46
C SER A 554 -14.89 -28.62 -14.22
N LEU A 555 -15.61 -27.97 -15.14
CA LEU A 555 -17.07 -27.76 -15.13
C LEU A 555 -17.82 -28.83 -15.94
N ALA A 556 -17.12 -29.60 -16.75
CA ALA A 556 -17.72 -30.74 -17.46
C ALA A 556 -18.12 -31.83 -16.44
N MET A 557 -19.32 -32.39 -16.63
CA MET A 557 -19.83 -33.45 -15.77
C MET A 557 -19.13 -34.79 -16.05
#